data_af0fb8fc84553ff5db393ec187288793
#
_entry.id   af0fb8fc84553ff5db393ec187288793
#
_cell.length_a   1.000
_cell.length_b   1.000
_cell.length_c   1.000
_cell.angle_alpha   90.00
_cell.angle_beta   90.00
_cell.angle_gamma   90.00
#
_symmetry.space_group_name_H-M   'P 1'
#
loop_
_entity.id
_entity.type
_entity.pdbx_description
1 polymer ?
#
loop_
_entity_poly.entity_id
_entity_poly.type
_entity_poly.pdbx_seq_one_letter_code
_entity_poly.pdbx_strand_id
1 'polypeptide(L)'
;YELDPRMFTGRLPSFANTRSMRVAGGLGTIPRVVGDGQEIYRDRLNVDEALHRIETLYKPYHRALRRLINRVHQQFGTVILVDCHSMPSVGVSRDEPRRPDMVIGDRYGTSCAALLPNLFEDVLGRLGYSVGRNKPYAGGFITEHYG
;
A
#
# COMPACT_ATOMS: atom_id res chain seq x y z
N TYR A 1 1.36 -7.22 -12.99
CA TYR A 1 1.02 -5.83 -12.60
C TYR A 1 -0.47 -5.60 -12.69
N GLU A 2 -1.01 -4.80 -11.77
CA GLU A 2 -2.42 -4.44 -11.70
C GLU A 2 -2.62 -3.12 -12.45
N LEU A 3 -3.26 -3.18 -13.64
CA LEU A 3 -3.46 -2.02 -14.50
C LEU A 3 -4.96 -1.85 -14.79
N ASP A 4 -5.49 -0.66 -14.49
CA ASP A 4 -6.90 -0.33 -14.75
C ASP A 4 -7.11 0.00 -16.24
N PRO A 5 -7.85 -0.79 -17.02
CA PRO A 5 -8.05 -0.53 -18.45
C PRO A 5 -8.67 0.84 -18.76
N ARG A 6 -9.40 1.41 -17.81
CA ARG A 6 -10.03 2.74 -17.97
C ARG A 6 -9.03 3.87 -18.07
N MET A 7 -7.80 3.67 -17.54
CA MET A 7 -6.73 4.68 -17.51
C MET A 7 -5.94 4.80 -18.80
N PHE A 8 -5.94 3.76 -19.65
CA PHE A 8 -4.96 3.65 -20.71
C PHE A 8 -5.57 3.74 -22.09
N THR A 9 -4.81 4.33 -23.01
CA THR A 9 -5.02 4.21 -24.45
C THR A 9 -4.16 3.07 -24.98
N GLY A 10 -4.68 2.30 -25.93
CA GLY A 10 -3.99 1.15 -26.48
C GLY A 10 -4.34 -0.17 -25.75
N ARG A 11 -3.76 -1.26 -26.22
CA ARG A 11 -4.01 -2.61 -25.69
C ARG A 11 -3.07 -2.93 -24.55
N LEU A 12 -3.61 -3.24 -23.38
CA LEU A 12 -2.80 -3.71 -22.24
C LEU A 12 -2.16 -5.07 -22.55
N PRO A 13 -0.94 -5.32 -22.04
CA PRO A 13 -0.28 -6.63 -22.17
C PRO A 13 -1.11 -7.75 -21.54
N SER A 14 -0.99 -8.96 -22.06
CA SER A 14 -1.71 -10.14 -21.54
C SER A 14 -1.37 -10.52 -20.11
N PHE A 15 -0.18 -10.10 -19.61
CA PHE A 15 0.24 -10.32 -18.25
C PHE A 15 -0.36 -9.32 -17.25
N ALA A 16 -1.07 -8.28 -17.70
CA ALA A 16 -1.68 -7.30 -16.82
C ALA A 16 -2.93 -7.88 -16.13
N ASN A 17 -2.94 -7.81 -14.79
CA ASN A 17 -4.15 -8.13 -14.02
C ASN A 17 -5.06 -6.90 -14.05
N THR A 18 -6.17 -7.02 -14.74
CA THR A 18 -7.14 -5.94 -14.94
C THR A 18 -8.41 -6.10 -14.08
N ARG A 19 -8.48 -7.15 -13.23
CA ARG A 19 -9.70 -7.53 -12.50
C ARG A 19 -9.54 -7.62 -10.99
N SER A 20 -8.38 -7.22 -10.45
CA SER A 20 -8.20 -7.24 -8.99
C SER A 20 -9.11 -6.23 -8.29
N MET A 21 -9.36 -6.44 -6.99
CA MET A 21 -10.08 -5.49 -6.15
C MET A 21 -9.38 -4.14 -6.10
N ARG A 22 -8.05 -4.11 -6.17
CA ARG A 22 -7.27 -2.86 -6.21
C ARG A 22 -7.53 -2.09 -7.49
N VAL A 23 -7.57 -2.79 -8.64
CA VAL A 23 -7.94 -2.18 -9.93
C VAL A 23 -9.37 -1.66 -9.89
N ALA A 24 -10.31 -2.43 -9.37
CA ALA A 24 -11.70 -2.00 -9.23
C ALA A 24 -11.81 -0.69 -8.40
N GLY A 25 -11.03 -0.59 -7.32
CA GLY A 25 -10.92 0.60 -6.48
C GLY A 25 -10.05 1.74 -7.05
N GLY A 26 -9.49 1.59 -8.25
CA GLY A 26 -8.59 2.59 -8.85
C GLY A 26 -7.18 2.65 -8.26
N LEU A 27 -6.77 1.62 -7.51
CA LEU A 27 -5.51 1.55 -6.75
C LEU A 27 -4.50 0.53 -7.33
N GLY A 28 -4.48 0.33 -8.63
CA GLY A 28 -3.54 -0.58 -9.29
C GLY A 28 -2.06 -0.17 -9.11
N THR A 29 -1.17 -0.85 -9.83
CA THR A 29 0.28 -0.55 -9.83
C THR A 29 0.57 0.92 -10.21
N ILE A 30 -0.26 1.47 -11.09
CA ILE A 30 -0.36 2.91 -11.34
C ILE A 30 -1.77 3.32 -10.87
N PRO A 31 -1.89 4.10 -9.80
CA PRO A 31 -3.20 4.45 -9.26
C PRO A 31 -3.91 5.44 -10.18
N ARG A 32 -5.23 5.25 -10.33
CA ARG A 32 -6.10 6.16 -11.09
C ARG A 32 -6.65 7.27 -10.22
N VAL A 33 -6.92 6.97 -8.97
CA VAL A 33 -7.54 7.90 -8.02
C VAL A 33 -6.68 8.10 -6.79
N VAL A 34 -6.82 9.26 -6.16
CA VAL A 34 -6.35 9.57 -4.80
C VAL A 34 -7.52 9.50 -3.82
N GLY A 35 -7.30 9.94 -2.58
CA GLY A 35 -8.36 10.08 -1.57
C GLY A 35 -9.61 10.78 -2.14
N ASP A 36 -10.76 10.42 -1.63
CA ASP A 36 -12.08 10.93 -2.04
C ASP A 36 -12.46 10.65 -3.51
N GLY A 37 -11.79 9.68 -4.14
CA GLY A 37 -12.10 9.26 -5.50
C GLY A 37 -11.69 10.24 -6.59
N GLN A 38 -10.90 11.26 -6.27
CA GLN A 38 -10.42 12.23 -7.26
C GLN A 38 -9.47 11.57 -8.25
N GLU A 39 -9.69 11.79 -9.53
CA GLU A 39 -8.83 11.27 -10.59
C GLU A 39 -7.49 12.02 -10.62
N ILE A 40 -6.40 11.24 -10.70
CA ILE A 40 -5.03 11.77 -10.77
C ILE A 40 -4.73 12.36 -12.15
N TYR A 41 -5.26 11.72 -13.20
CA TYR A 41 -4.96 12.08 -14.58
C TYR A 41 -6.19 12.66 -15.26
N ARG A 42 -5.99 13.77 -15.95
CA ARG A 42 -7.03 14.42 -16.75
C ARG A 42 -7.43 13.57 -17.96
N ASP A 43 -6.42 12.97 -18.60
CA ASP A 43 -6.58 12.19 -19.81
C ASP A 43 -6.01 10.78 -19.61
N ARG A 44 -6.38 9.85 -20.50
CA ARG A 44 -5.84 8.50 -20.47
C ARG A 44 -4.35 8.50 -20.80
N LEU A 45 -3.58 7.70 -20.10
CA LEU A 45 -2.15 7.51 -20.33
C LEU A 45 -1.91 6.55 -21.49
N ASN A 46 -0.79 6.72 -22.18
CA ASN A 46 -0.32 5.73 -23.12
C ASN A 46 0.19 4.48 -22.37
N VAL A 47 -0.15 3.28 -22.85
CA VAL A 47 0.32 2.01 -22.28
C VAL A 47 1.84 1.92 -22.25
N ASP A 48 2.54 2.39 -23.30
CA ASP A 48 4.00 2.36 -23.36
C ASP A 48 4.64 3.24 -22.27
N GLU A 49 4.03 4.39 -21.95
CA GLU A 49 4.47 5.22 -20.84
C GLU A 49 4.28 4.51 -19.50
N ALA A 50 3.15 3.83 -19.29
CA ALA A 50 2.91 3.04 -18.11
C ALA A 50 3.94 1.92 -17.93
N LEU A 51 4.25 1.20 -19.02
CA LEU A 51 5.26 0.14 -19.02
C LEU A 51 6.66 0.73 -18.74
N HIS A 52 6.98 1.87 -19.32
CA HIS A 52 8.24 2.57 -19.04
C HIS A 52 8.37 2.93 -17.55
N ARG A 53 7.33 3.47 -16.92
CA ARG A 53 7.33 3.75 -15.47
C ARG A 53 7.52 2.48 -14.63
N ILE A 54 6.90 1.37 -15.03
CA ILE A 54 7.10 0.09 -14.34
C ILE A 54 8.55 -0.38 -14.44
N GLU A 55 9.17 -0.28 -15.62
CA GLU A 55 10.56 -0.71 -15.81
C GLU A 55 11.57 0.18 -15.10
N THR A 56 11.36 1.50 -15.15
CA THR A 56 12.35 2.47 -14.68
C THR A 56 12.17 2.89 -13.22
N LEU A 57 10.99 2.75 -12.64
CA LEU A 57 10.69 3.16 -11.27
C LEU A 57 10.26 1.99 -10.39
N TYR A 58 9.18 1.30 -10.75
CA TYR A 58 8.60 0.26 -9.92
C TYR A 58 9.56 -0.93 -9.71
N LYS A 59 10.09 -1.49 -10.79
CA LYS A 59 11.01 -2.64 -10.69
C LYS A 59 12.33 -2.29 -9.96
N PRO A 60 13.01 -1.16 -10.24
CA PRO A 60 14.19 -0.77 -9.49
C PRO A 60 13.92 -0.56 -7.98
N TYR A 61 12.81 0.08 -7.64
CA TYR A 61 12.38 0.25 -6.24
C TYR A 61 12.25 -1.11 -5.52
N HIS A 62 11.46 -2.03 -6.07
CA HIS A 62 11.26 -3.34 -5.47
C HIS A 62 12.53 -4.19 -5.43
N ARG A 63 13.42 -4.07 -6.42
CA ARG A 63 14.75 -4.70 -6.35
C ARG A 63 15.61 -4.12 -5.22
N ALA A 64 15.59 -2.82 -5.02
CA ALA A 64 16.34 -2.18 -3.94
C ALA A 64 15.79 -2.60 -2.56
N LEU A 65 14.48 -2.54 -2.38
CA LEU A 65 13.82 -2.95 -1.13
C LEU A 65 14.11 -4.42 -0.80
N ARG A 66 14.00 -5.32 -1.76
CA ARG A 66 14.32 -6.75 -1.57
C ARG A 66 15.78 -6.97 -1.18
N ARG A 67 16.72 -6.23 -1.79
CA ARG A 67 18.13 -6.29 -1.40
C ARG A 67 18.36 -5.82 0.03
N LEU A 68 17.68 -4.76 0.47
CA LEU A 68 17.77 -4.27 1.85
C LEU A 68 17.22 -5.31 2.84
N ILE A 69 16.04 -5.85 2.58
CA ILE A 69 15.42 -6.90 3.40
C ILE A 69 16.39 -8.10 3.53
N ASN A 70 16.90 -8.60 2.40
CA ASN A 70 17.83 -9.75 2.41
C ASN A 70 19.12 -9.45 3.18
N ARG A 71 19.67 -8.24 3.04
CA ARG A 71 20.89 -7.83 3.78
C ARG A 71 20.66 -7.84 5.29
N VAL A 72 19.55 -7.23 5.75
CA VAL A 72 19.20 -7.19 7.17
C VAL A 72 18.96 -8.62 7.69
N HIS A 73 18.21 -9.41 6.95
CA HIS A 73 17.96 -10.80 7.32
C HIS A 73 19.26 -11.63 7.41
N GLN A 74 20.17 -11.48 6.46
CA GLN A 74 21.47 -12.18 6.50
C GLN A 74 22.34 -11.76 7.71
N GLN A 75 22.25 -10.49 8.09
CA GLN A 75 23.04 -9.96 9.20
C GLN A 75 22.49 -10.35 10.58
N PHE A 76 21.15 -10.37 10.74
CA PHE A 76 20.49 -10.50 12.04
C PHE A 76 19.63 -11.76 12.19
N GLY A 77 19.47 -12.57 11.14
CA GLY A 77 18.62 -13.76 11.14
C GLY A 77 17.11 -13.44 11.09
N THR A 78 16.77 -12.17 11.20
CA THR A 78 15.37 -11.67 11.15
C THR A 78 15.33 -10.28 10.55
N VAL A 79 14.14 -9.85 10.11
CA VAL A 79 13.90 -8.51 9.59
C VAL A 79 12.50 -8.04 9.97
N ILE A 80 12.39 -6.79 10.34
CA ILE A 80 11.11 -6.11 10.54
C ILE A 80 11.05 -4.97 9.52
N LEU A 81 10.03 -5.02 8.66
CA LEU A 81 9.75 -3.96 7.70
C LEU A 81 8.57 -3.12 8.21
N VAL A 82 8.81 -1.82 8.41
CA VAL A 82 7.76 -0.87 8.77
C VAL A 82 7.54 0.08 7.60
N ASP A 83 6.34 0.03 7.02
CA ASP A 83 5.92 0.88 5.91
C ASP A 83 5.12 2.07 6.45
N CYS A 84 5.78 3.24 6.55
CA CYS A 84 5.23 4.43 7.17
C CYS A 84 4.41 5.27 6.17
N HIS A 85 3.11 5.39 6.42
CA HIS A 85 2.19 6.18 5.64
C HIS A 85 1.53 7.30 6.45
N SER A 86 1.19 8.40 5.79
CA SER A 86 0.20 9.34 6.29
C SER A 86 -1.20 8.89 5.90
N MET A 87 -2.20 9.35 6.66
CA MET A 87 -3.60 9.15 6.34
C MET A 87 -4.39 10.45 6.56
N PRO A 88 -5.54 10.65 5.87
CA PRO A 88 -6.42 11.78 6.15
C PRO A 88 -6.90 11.78 7.60
N SER A 89 -6.86 12.93 8.26
CA SER A 89 -7.29 13.10 9.66
C SER A 89 -8.82 13.08 9.85
N VAL A 90 -9.57 13.33 8.77
CA VAL A 90 -11.04 13.33 8.77
C VAL A 90 -11.59 12.17 7.96
N GLY A 91 -12.70 11.59 8.39
CA GLY A 91 -13.45 10.60 7.62
C GLY A 91 -14.06 11.21 6.37
N VAL A 92 -14.44 10.35 5.44
CA VAL A 92 -15.12 10.74 4.18
C VAL A 92 -16.54 11.24 4.46
N SER A 93 -17.14 10.86 5.59
CA SER A 93 -18.48 11.25 6.02
C SER A 93 -18.46 11.89 7.41
N ARG A 94 -19.37 12.85 7.64
CA ARG A 94 -19.58 13.49 8.95
C ARG A 94 -20.07 12.51 10.02
N ASP A 95 -20.64 11.39 9.61
CA ASP A 95 -21.20 10.35 10.48
C ASP A 95 -20.19 9.23 10.80
N GLU A 96 -18.98 9.29 10.22
CA GLU A 96 -17.93 8.35 10.58
C GLU A 96 -17.35 8.66 11.97
N PRO A 97 -17.12 7.64 12.80
CA PRO A 97 -16.46 7.84 14.09
C PRO A 97 -15.08 8.47 13.87
N ARG A 98 -14.64 9.30 14.81
CA ARG A 98 -13.31 9.93 14.78
C ARG A 98 -12.25 8.86 14.48
N ARG A 99 -11.44 9.10 13.47
CA ARG A 99 -10.34 8.20 13.12
C ARG A 99 -9.32 8.16 14.26
N PRO A 100 -8.72 7.01 14.51
CA PRO A 100 -7.60 6.92 15.45
C PRO A 100 -6.41 7.75 14.92
N ASP A 101 -5.55 8.22 15.83
CA ASP A 101 -4.37 8.99 15.49
C ASP A 101 -3.37 8.14 14.69
N MET A 102 -3.28 6.85 15.02
CA MET A 102 -2.42 5.86 14.37
C MET A 102 -3.22 4.63 13.97
N VAL A 103 -2.86 4.03 12.83
CA VAL A 103 -3.43 2.74 12.39
C VAL A 103 -2.31 1.76 12.10
N ILE A 104 -2.37 0.60 12.76
CA ILE A 104 -1.46 -0.52 12.52
C ILE A 104 -2.15 -1.49 11.57
N GLY A 105 -1.57 -1.64 10.36
CA GLY A 105 -2.05 -2.57 9.36
C GLY A 105 -1.11 -3.78 9.27
N ASP A 106 -1.59 -4.96 9.70
CA ASP A 106 -0.86 -6.23 9.66
C ASP A 106 -1.55 -7.29 8.78
N ARG A 107 -2.43 -6.84 7.88
CA ARG A 107 -3.22 -7.72 6.99
C ARG A 107 -3.99 -8.77 7.78
N TYR A 108 -4.59 -8.36 8.90
CA TYR A 108 -5.37 -9.21 9.79
C TYR A 108 -4.55 -10.40 10.35
N GLY A 109 -3.29 -10.12 10.74
CA GLY A 109 -2.38 -11.10 11.33
C GLY A 109 -1.65 -12.00 10.33
N THR A 110 -1.65 -11.65 9.03
CA THR A 110 -1.00 -12.48 8.00
C THR A 110 0.38 -11.98 7.57
N SER A 111 0.77 -10.74 7.92
CA SER A 111 2.01 -10.12 7.42
C SER A 111 3.15 -10.09 8.42
N CYS A 112 2.91 -10.40 9.70
CA CYS A 112 3.97 -10.48 10.71
C CYS A 112 3.50 -11.25 11.95
N ALA A 113 4.46 -11.61 12.82
CA ALA A 113 4.13 -12.23 14.09
C ALA A 113 3.26 -11.32 14.98
N ALA A 114 2.25 -11.87 15.63
CA ALA A 114 1.27 -11.13 16.43
C ALA A 114 1.88 -10.28 17.56
N LEU A 115 3.07 -10.66 18.05
CA LEU A 115 3.81 -9.89 19.04
C LEU A 115 4.13 -8.47 18.55
N LEU A 116 4.45 -8.31 17.27
CA LEU A 116 4.91 -7.03 16.73
C LEU A 116 3.80 -5.96 16.72
N PRO A 117 2.62 -6.18 16.13
CA PRO A 117 1.56 -5.18 16.17
C PRO A 117 1.04 -4.92 17.59
N ASN A 118 1.05 -5.91 18.49
CA ASN A 118 0.69 -5.72 19.89
C ASN A 118 1.69 -4.78 20.61
N LEU A 119 2.98 -4.94 20.36
CA LEU A 119 4.02 -4.05 20.88
C LEU A 119 3.84 -2.61 20.38
N PHE A 120 3.58 -2.43 19.08
CA PHE A 120 3.33 -1.10 18.52
C PHE A 120 2.10 -0.44 19.17
N GLU A 121 1.00 -1.19 19.32
CA GLU A 121 -0.23 -0.71 19.95
C GLU A 121 0.01 -0.24 21.39
N ASP A 122 0.70 -1.06 22.19
CA ASP A 122 1.05 -0.74 23.58
C ASP A 122 1.97 0.49 23.67
N VAL A 123 3.02 0.56 22.87
CA VAL A 123 3.97 1.69 22.89
C VAL A 123 3.30 3.00 22.47
N LEU A 124 2.54 2.97 21.36
CA LEU A 124 1.84 4.15 20.88
C LEU A 124 0.75 4.62 21.86
N GLY A 125 0.02 3.66 22.47
CA GLY A 125 -0.97 3.95 23.52
C GLY A 125 -0.35 4.63 24.75
N ARG A 126 0.82 4.16 25.20
CA ARG A 126 1.58 4.81 26.30
C ARG A 126 2.06 6.21 25.93
N LEU A 127 2.30 6.48 24.65
CA LEU A 127 2.64 7.81 24.16
C LEU A 127 1.42 8.73 24.02
N GLY A 128 0.22 8.25 24.34
CA GLY A 128 -1.02 9.04 24.33
C GLY A 128 -1.78 9.05 23.00
N TYR A 129 -1.37 8.22 22.02
CA TYR A 129 -2.08 8.10 20.75
C TYR A 129 -3.26 7.13 20.86
N SER A 130 -4.37 7.46 20.21
CA SER A 130 -5.42 6.51 19.92
C SER A 130 -5.01 5.62 18.76
N VAL A 131 -5.05 4.29 18.95
CA VAL A 131 -4.54 3.32 17.98
C VAL A 131 -5.69 2.45 17.46
N GLY A 132 -5.81 2.36 16.13
CA GLY A 132 -6.69 1.41 15.46
C GLY A 132 -5.89 0.27 14.85
N ARG A 133 -6.52 -0.90 14.69
CA ARG A 133 -5.89 -2.05 14.05
C ARG A 133 -6.67 -2.49 12.82
N ASN A 134 -6.00 -2.51 11.67
CA ASN A 134 -6.57 -2.94 10.38
C ASN A 134 -7.79 -2.15 9.88
N LYS A 135 -8.19 -1.11 10.58
CA LYS A 135 -9.31 -0.24 10.20
C LYS A 135 -8.92 1.23 10.44
N PRO A 136 -9.13 2.09 9.44
CA PRO A 136 -9.68 1.84 8.10
C PRO A 136 -8.68 1.20 7.12
N TYR A 137 -7.41 1.02 7.49
CA TYR A 137 -6.35 0.51 6.62
C TYR A 137 -5.69 -0.74 7.21
N ALA A 138 -5.73 -1.85 6.48
CA ALA A 138 -5.16 -3.12 6.93
C ALA A 138 -3.72 -3.37 6.41
N GLY A 139 -3.15 -2.42 5.69
CA GLY A 139 -1.88 -2.56 4.99
C GLY A 139 -2.05 -2.65 3.48
N GLY A 140 -1.11 -2.07 2.75
CA GLY A 140 -1.06 -2.01 1.30
C GLY A 140 -0.30 -3.16 0.65
N PHE A 141 0.14 -2.91 -0.59
CA PHE A 141 0.90 -3.89 -1.37
C PHE A 141 2.22 -4.29 -0.71
N ILE A 142 2.95 -3.34 -0.11
CA ILE A 142 4.22 -3.62 0.57
C ILE A 142 4.00 -4.61 1.72
N THR A 143 3.01 -4.35 2.57
CA THR A 143 2.65 -5.20 3.71
C THR A 143 2.27 -6.61 3.27
N GLU A 144 1.50 -6.72 2.18
CA GLU A 144 1.05 -8.00 1.64
C GLU A 144 2.16 -8.79 0.96
N HIS A 145 3.05 -8.11 0.24
CA HIS A 145 4.04 -8.75 -0.63
C HIS A 145 5.32 -9.15 0.10
N TYR A 146 5.67 -8.43 1.15
CA TYR A 146 6.91 -8.65 1.91
C TYR A 146 6.68 -9.20 3.33
N GLY A 147 5.42 -9.25 3.78
CA GLY A 147 5.02 -9.81 5.06
C GLY A 147 4.86 -11.34 5.09
#